data_fffa92013bf0d0d1372a70e5ea141e62
#
_entry.id   fffa92013bf0d0d1372a70e5ea141e62
#
_cell.length_a   1.000
_cell.length_b   1.000
_cell.length_c   1.000
_cell.angle_alpha   90.00
_cell.angle_beta   90.00
_cell.angle_gamma   90.00
#
_symmetry.space_group_name_H-M   'P 1'
#
loop_
_entity.id
_entity.type
_entity.pdbx_description
1 polymer ?
#
loop_
_entity_poly.entity_id
_entity_poly.type
_entity_poly.pdbx_seq_one_letter_code
_entity_poly.pdbx_strand_id
1 'polypeptide(L)'
;VRQSLRLICDLEIELKIGVLSDIDKAIEAQYDEGKSQMDQITENLDANESLDDIEHLKDLASEAPVIRMVNLIFQRALDSKASDIHFEPFEDVLIIRLRIDGVLQKIEGPPASSTAAVISRIKLMATLNIAERRLPQDGRIKIQMQGKEIDLRVSTTPTMYGESVVIRLLDKENIVFNFASLGFEQANEDLFIE
;
A
#
# COMPACT_ATOMS: atom_id res chain seq x y z
N VAL A 1 -14.88 27.92 11.08
CA VAL A 1 -14.97 26.97 9.93
C VAL A 1 -15.78 27.58 8.79
N ARG A 2 -17.08 27.97 8.99
CA ARG A 2 -17.94 28.50 7.91
C ARG A 2 -17.41 29.79 7.27
N GLN A 3 -16.84 30.70 8.08
CA GLN A 3 -16.22 31.94 7.58
C GLN A 3 -14.90 31.69 6.85
N SER A 4 -14.09 30.75 7.31
CA SER A 4 -12.81 30.39 6.69
C SER A 4 -13.01 29.70 5.34
N LEU A 5 -14.03 28.87 5.22
CA LEU A 5 -14.37 28.18 3.96
C LEU A 5 -14.94 29.15 2.91
N ARG A 6 -15.73 30.16 3.31
CA ARG A 6 -16.23 31.20 2.40
C ARG A 6 -15.13 32.08 1.78
N LEU A 7 -13.95 32.15 2.42
CA LEU A 7 -12.80 32.85 1.87
C LEU A 7 -12.06 32.07 0.78
N ILE A 8 -12.32 30.77 0.69
CA ILE A 8 -11.61 29.85 -0.21
C ILE A 8 -12.50 29.49 -1.43
N CYS A 9 -13.81 29.43 -1.25
CA CYS A 9 -14.75 29.06 -2.32
C CYS A 9 -15.87 30.11 -2.44
N ASP A 10 -16.14 30.55 -3.66
CA ASP A 10 -17.27 31.44 -4.01
C ASP A 10 -18.62 30.67 -4.06
N LEU A 11 -18.81 29.72 -3.13
CA LEU A 11 -19.99 28.86 -3.07
C LEU A 11 -20.78 29.10 -1.77
N GLU A 12 -22.09 28.91 -1.85
CA GLU A 12 -22.95 28.92 -0.67
C GLU A 12 -22.73 27.62 0.14
N ILE A 13 -22.25 27.76 1.40
CA ILE A 13 -21.87 26.62 2.23
C ILE A 13 -22.97 26.34 3.25
N GLU A 14 -23.59 25.17 3.17
CA GLU A 14 -24.51 24.61 4.13
C GLU A 14 -23.78 23.57 5.02
N LEU A 15 -23.78 23.79 6.34
CA LEU A 15 -23.18 22.85 7.29
C LEU A 15 -24.27 21.88 7.77
N LYS A 16 -24.01 20.57 7.62
CA LYS A 16 -24.86 19.48 8.14
C LYS A 16 -24.04 18.59 9.06
N ILE A 17 -24.71 17.97 10.02
CA ILE A 17 -24.12 16.93 10.87
C ILE A 17 -24.56 15.58 10.29
N GLY A 18 -23.60 14.70 10.02
CA GLY A 18 -23.85 13.35 9.52
C GLY A 18 -23.13 12.29 10.34
N VAL A 19 -23.55 11.04 10.19
CA VAL A 19 -22.83 9.87 10.70
C VAL A 19 -21.59 9.66 9.82
N LEU A 20 -20.47 9.28 10.41
CA LEU A 20 -19.19 9.13 9.70
C LEU A 20 -19.32 8.26 8.45
N SER A 21 -20.02 7.12 8.56
CA SER A 21 -20.28 6.22 7.43
C SER A 21 -21.07 6.84 6.27
N ASP A 22 -21.93 7.82 6.55
CA ASP A 22 -22.73 8.51 5.52
C ASP A 22 -21.92 9.64 4.88
N ILE A 23 -21.01 10.23 5.66
CA ILE A 23 -20.04 11.22 5.15
C ILE A 23 -19.05 10.53 4.22
N ASP A 24 -18.50 9.38 4.59
CA ASP A 24 -17.58 8.60 3.76
C ASP A 24 -18.25 8.20 2.44
N LYS A 25 -19.48 7.66 2.48
CA LYS A 25 -20.25 7.33 1.27
C LYS A 25 -20.54 8.54 0.39
N ALA A 26 -20.83 9.70 1.00
CA ALA A 26 -21.10 10.92 0.24
C ALA A 26 -19.82 11.47 -0.43
N ILE A 27 -18.67 11.34 0.23
CA ILE A 27 -17.36 11.68 -0.34
C ILE A 27 -17.05 10.72 -1.49
N GLU A 28 -17.18 9.42 -1.29
CA GLU A 28 -17.00 8.40 -2.34
C GLU A 28 -17.89 8.71 -3.56
N ALA A 29 -19.19 8.95 -3.36
CA ALA A 29 -20.12 9.23 -4.44
C ALA A 29 -19.85 10.53 -5.21
N GLN A 30 -19.22 11.53 -4.58
CA GLN A 30 -18.96 12.84 -5.19
C GLN A 30 -17.59 12.94 -5.85
N TYR A 31 -16.61 12.15 -5.37
CA TYR A 31 -15.24 12.14 -5.89
C TYR A 31 -14.95 10.91 -6.77
N ASP A 32 -15.88 9.96 -6.83
CA ASP A 32 -15.81 8.74 -7.66
C ASP A 32 -16.45 8.97 -9.05
N GLU A 33 -16.21 10.13 -9.65
CA GLU A 33 -16.53 10.41 -11.06
C GLU A 33 -15.52 9.72 -12.01
N GLY A 34 -15.36 8.45 -11.85
CA GLY A 34 -14.56 7.61 -12.74
C GLY A 34 -14.23 6.33 -12.02
N LYS A 35 -14.39 5.21 -12.70
CA LYS A 35 -13.89 3.91 -12.24
C LYS A 35 -12.53 4.10 -11.58
N SER A 36 -12.38 3.64 -10.35
CA SER A 36 -11.10 3.69 -9.64
C SER A 36 -9.96 3.26 -10.56
N GLN A 37 -8.77 3.82 -10.39
CA GLN A 37 -7.59 3.35 -11.12
C GLN A 37 -7.39 1.84 -10.94
N MET A 38 -7.79 1.31 -9.79
CA MET A 38 -7.76 -0.11 -9.50
C MET A 38 -8.82 -0.87 -10.31
N ASP A 39 -10.06 -0.37 -10.41
CA ASP A 39 -11.13 -0.98 -11.21
C ASP A 39 -10.82 -0.99 -12.70
N GLN A 40 -10.24 0.09 -13.23
CA GLN A 40 -9.80 0.16 -14.63
C GLN A 40 -8.72 -0.88 -14.98
N ILE A 41 -7.87 -1.19 -14.01
CA ILE A 41 -6.83 -2.22 -14.17
C ILE A 41 -7.45 -3.62 -14.13
N THR A 42 -8.52 -3.83 -13.34
CA THR A 42 -9.12 -5.15 -13.12
C THR A 42 -10.11 -5.57 -14.20
N GLU A 43 -10.66 -4.67 -15.00
CA GLU A 43 -11.59 -5.01 -16.10
C GLU A 43 -11.02 -6.00 -17.12
N ASN A 44 -9.71 -6.20 -17.15
CA ASN A 44 -9.03 -7.08 -18.08
C ASN A 44 -8.53 -8.40 -17.43
N LEU A 45 -8.97 -8.72 -16.22
CA LEU A 45 -8.62 -9.97 -15.57
C LEU A 45 -9.78 -10.98 -15.74
N ASP A 46 -9.58 -12.00 -16.57
CA ASP A 46 -10.51 -13.12 -16.67
C ASP A 46 -10.51 -13.94 -15.37
N ALA A 47 -11.63 -13.94 -14.66
CA ALA A 47 -11.79 -14.42 -13.28
C ALA A 47 -12.00 -15.95 -13.17
N ASN A 48 -11.62 -16.78 -14.13
CA ASN A 48 -12.17 -18.15 -14.19
C ASN A 48 -11.16 -19.25 -14.52
N GLU A 49 -10.06 -19.38 -13.75
CA GLU A 49 -9.23 -20.60 -13.84
C GLU A 49 -8.69 -21.05 -12.49
N SER A 50 -8.43 -22.36 -12.34
CA SER A 50 -8.00 -23.00 -11.10
C SER A 50 -6.65 -22.48 -10.60
N LEU A 51 -6.64 -21.84 -9.44
CA LEU A 51 -5.49 -21.20 -8.79
C LEU A 51 -4.44 -22.19 -8.23
N ASP A 52 -4.55 -23.48 -8.54
CA ASP A 52 -3.68 -24.52 -7.97
C ASP A 52 -2.42 -24.82 -8.80
N ASP A 53 -2.37 -24.34 -10.04
CA ASP A 53 -1.20 -24.51 -10.90
C ASP A 53 -0.17 -23.39 -10.66
N ILE A 54 1.05 -23.78 -10.25
CA ILE A 54 2.16 -22.86 -9.96
C ILE A 54 2.63 -22.12 -11.22
N GLU A 55 2.61 -22.79 -12.37
CA GLU A 55 3.00 -22.14 -13.63
C GLU A 55 1.98 -21.09 -14.01
N HIS A 56 0.70 -21.40 -13.90
CA HIS A 56 -0.38 -20.44 -14.12
C HIS A 56 -0.30 -19.22 -13.19
N LEU A 57 0.03 -19.41 -11.91
CA LEU A 57 0.22 -18.30 -10.98
C LEU A 57 1.41 -17.41 -11.31
N LYS A 58 2.50 -17.99 -11.86
CA LYS A 58 3.64 -17.20 -12.35
C LYS A 58 3.27 -16.36 -13.56
N ASP A 59 2.48 -16.92 -14.45
CA ASP A 59 2.00 -16.23 -15.66
C ASP A 59 1.08 -15.07 -15.25
N LEU A 60 0.06 -15.32 -14.44
CA LEU A 60 -0.83 -14.28 -13.89
C LEU A 60 -0.05 -13.19 -13.14
N ALA A 61 0.93 -13.58 -12.30
CA ALA A 61 1.77 -12.63 -11.56
C ALA A 61 2.67 -11.78 -12.47
N SER A 62 2.84 -12.20 -13.73
CA SER A 62 3.63 -11.49 -14.74
C SER A 62 2.76 -10.69 -15.71
N GLU A 63 1.45 -10.78 -15.59
CA GLU A 63 0.53 -10.00 -16.42
C GLU A 63 0.58 -8.50 -16.12
N ALA A 64 0.41 -7.70 -17.15
CA ALA A 64 0.48 -6.25 -17.04
C ALA A 64 -0.52 -5.64 -16.02
N PRO A 65 -1.75 -6.14 -15.85
CA PRO A 65 -2.67 -5.65 -14.82
C PRO A 65 -2.13 -5.86 -13.40
N VAL A 66 -1.65 -7.06 -13.06
CA VAL A 66 -1.13 -7.38 -11.72
C VAL A 66 0.12 -6.55 -11.39
N ILE A 67 1.00 -6.38 -12.36
CA ILE A 67 2.18 -5.52 -12.22
C ILE A 67 1.77 -4.08 -11.91
N ARG A 68 0.77 -3.55 -12.63
CA ARG A 68 0.26 -2.19 -12.41
C ARG A 68 -0.37 -2.03 -11.04
N MET A 69 -1.17 -3.01 -10.57
CA MET A 69 -1.77 -2.99 -9.23
C MET A 69 -0.71 -2.89 -8.13
N VAL A 70 0.31 -3.76 -8.17
CA VAL A 70 1.38 -3.77 -7.17
C VAL A 70 2.16 -2.47 -7.20
N ASN A 71 2.49 -1.96 -8.40
CA ASN A 71 3.20 -0.69 -8.54
C ASN A 71 2.38 0.49 -8.02
N LEU A 72 1.07 0.52 -8.27
CA LEU A 72 0.17 1.57 -7.76
C LEU A 72 0.12 1.57 -6.22
N ILE A 73 0.06 0.38 -5.59
CA ILE A 73 0.07 0.26 -4.13
C ILE A 73 1.41 0.77 -3.57
N PHE A 74 2.54 0.40 -4.19
CA PHE A 74 3.86 0.88 -3.77
C PHE A 74 3.98 2.39 -3.92
N GLN A 75 3.49 2.94 -5.03
CA GLN A 75 3.49 4.38 -5.24
C GLN A 75 2.66 5.12 -4.18
N ARG A 76 1.43 4.65 -3.91
CA ARG A 76 0.58 5.22 -2.85
C ARG A 76 1.27 5.17 -1.47
N ALA A 77 1.96 4.08 -1.15
CA ALA A 77 2.70 3.95 0.09
C ALA A 77 3.84 4.97 0.20
N LEU A 78 4.59 5.18 -0.88
CA LEU A 78 5.66 6.17 -0.93
C LEU A 78 5.14 7.60 -0.82
N ASP A 79 4.09 7.94 -1.59
CA ASP A 79 3.47 9.26 -1.57
C ASP A 79 2.92 9.61 -0.18
N SER A 80 2.39 8.60 0.54
CA SER A 80 1.87 8.73 1.90
C SER A 80 2.96 8.64 2.97
N LYS A 81 4.25 8.45 2.62
CA LYS A 81 5.37 8.22 3.53
C LYS A 81 5.10 7.08 4.53
N ALA A 82 4.47 6.02 4.05
CA ALA A 82 4.18 4.85 4.88
C ALA A 82 5.46 4.11 5.25
N SER A 83 5.53 3.62 6.48
CA SER A 83 6.63 2.76 6.94
C SER A 83 6.44 1.29 6.53
N ASP A 84 5.20 0.82 6.49
CA ASP A 84 4.88 -0.57 6.18
C ASP A 84 3.61 -0.64 5.29
N ILE A 85 3.55 -1.67 4.44
CA ILE A 85 2.38 -2.05 3.65
C ILE A 85 1.95 -3.44 4.12
N HIS A 86 0.69 -3.60 4.46
CA HIS A 86 0.09 -4.86 4.85
C HIS A 86 -0.87 -5.33 3.78
N PHE A 87 -0.68 -6.54 3.29
CA PHE A 87 -1.59 -7.27 2.42
C PHE A 87 -2.22 -8.38 3.24
N GLU A 88 -3.50 -8.29 3.49
CA GLU A 88 -4.21 -9.18 4.42
C GLU A 88 -5.40 -9.83 3.70
N PRO A 89 -5.26 -11.09 3.28
CA PRO A 89 -6.36 -11.81 2.66
C PRO A 89 -7.42 -12.18 3.71
N PHE A 90 -8.66 -11.96 3.35
CA PHE A 90 -9.86 -12.45 4.02
C PHE A 90 -10.67 -13.30 3.04
N GLU A 91 -11.82 -13.83 3.48
CA GLU A 91 -12.64 -14.76 2.71
C GLU A 91 -12.97 -14.22 1.30
N ASP A 92 -13.47 -12.98 1.23
CA ASP A 92 -13.97 -12.37 0.00
C ASP A 92 -13.24 -11.06 -0.37
N VAL A 93 -12.13 -10.73 0.29
CA VAL A 93 -11.45 -9.46 0.07
C VAL A 93 -9.96 -9.54 0.42
N LEU A 94 -9.13 -8.85 -0.37
CA LEU A 94 -7.76 -8.52 0.01
C LEU A 94 -7.73 -7.11 0.60
N ILE A 95 -7.53 -7.02 1.90
CA ILE A 95 -7.41 -5.72 2.58
C ILE A 95 -5.96 -5.24 2.49
N ILE A 96 -5.78 -4.03 1.96
CA ILE A 96 -4.49 -3.34 1.95
C ILE A 96 -4.49 -2.26 3.03
N ARG A 97 -3.47 -2.26 3.89
CA ARG A 97 -3.29 -1.21 4.91
C ARG A 97 -1.89 -0.63 4.84
N LEU A 98 -1.81 0.67 4.92
CA LEU A 98 -0.55 1.40 5.04
C LEU A 98 -0.35 1.83 6.50
N ARG A 99 0.87 1.69 7.01
CA ARG A 99 1.22 2.28 8.31
C ARG A 99 1.80 3.67 8.08
N ILE A 100 1.03 4.69 8.47
CA ILE A 100 1.40 6.10 8.33
C ILE A 100 1.46 6.68 9.75
N ASP A 101 2.59 7.23 10.14
CA ASP A 101 2.83 7.78 11.49
C ASP A 101 2.43 6.81 12.62
N GLY A 102 2.73 5.51 12.42
CA GLY A 102 2.44 4.44 13.38
C GLY A 102 1.01 3.89 13.31
N VAL A 103 0.08 4.54 12.58
CA VAL A 103 -1.33 4.14 12.47
C VAL A 103 -1.58 3.36 11.18
N LEU A 104 -2.28 2.23 11.27
CA LEU A 104 -2.71 1.46 10.11
C LEU A 104 -3.97 2.07 9.49
N GLN A 105 -3.86 2.50 8.24
CA GLN A 105 -4.95 3.07 7.45
C GLN A 105 -5.28 2.14 6.28
N LYS A 106 -6.56 1.81 6.10
CA LYS A 106 -7.01 1.01 4.96
C LYS A 106 -7.00 1.87 3.71
N ILE A 107 -6.48 1.32 2.64
CA ILE A 107 -6.58 1.88 1.29
C ILE A 107 -7.39 0.95 0.39
N GLU A 108 -7.79 1.45 -0.76
CA GLU A 108 -8.39 0.64 -1.80
C GLU A 108 -7.43 -0.48 -2.23
N GLY A 109 -7.96 -1.69 -2.29
CA GLY A 109 -7.24 -2.90 -2.68
C GLY A 109 -7.78 -3.49 -3.98
N PRO A 110 -7.04 -4.43 -4.57
CA PRO A 110 -7.51 -5.19 -5.73
C PRO A 110 -8.69 -6.10 -5.35
N PRO A 111 -9.48 -6.58 -6.33
CA PRO A 111 -10.55 -7.54 -6.08
C PRO A 111 -9.99 -8.85 -5.52
N ALA A 112 -10.82 -9.58 -4.78
CA ALA A 112 -10.44 -10.84 -4.15
C ALA A 112 -9.90 -11.88 -5.16
N SER A 113 -10.43 -11.91 -6.37
CA SER A 113 -9.98 -12.79 -7.46
C SER A 113 -8.51 -12.64 -7.83
N SER A 114 -7.93 -11.45 -7.65
CA SER A 114 -6.52 -11.19 -7.95
C SER A 114 -5.57 -11.37 -6.76
N THR A 115 -6.09 -11.76 -5.58
CA THR A 115 -5.29 -11.90 -4.34
C THR A 115 -4.08 -12.81 -4.54
N ALA A 116 -4.29 -14.01 -5.08
CA ALA A 116 -3.22 -14.99 -5.28
C ALA A 116 -2.16 -14.49 -6.27
N ALA A 117 -2.58 -13.82 -7.35
CA ALA A 117 -1.68 -13.25 -8.35
C ALA A 117 -0.85 -12.09 -7.78
N VAL A 118 -1.46 -11.21 -7.00
CA VAL A 118 -0.78 -10.08 -6.33
C VAL A 118 0.27 -10.59 -5.34
N ILE A 119 -0.09 -11.56 -4.49
CA ILE A 119 0.86 -12.15 -3.52
C ILE A 119 1.98 -12.88 -4.26
N SER A 120 1.68 -13.65 -5.30
CA SER A 120 2.68 -14.33 -6.14
C SER A 120 3.61 -13.33 -6.81
N ARG A 121 3.09 -12.18 -7.28
CA ARG A 121 3.91 -11.10 -7.83
C ARG A 121 4.90 -10.54 -6.81
N ILE A 122 4.44 -10.28 -5.59
CA ILE A 122 5.32 -9.81 -4.50
C ILE A 122 6.39 -10.85 -4.18
N LYS A 123 6.02 -12.13 -4.10
CA LYS A 123 6.96 -13.23 -3.86
C LYS A 123 8.00 -13.36 -4.99
N LEU A 124 7.59 -13.23 -6.25
CA LEU A 124 8.50 -13.17 -7.40
C LEU A 124 9.52 -12.03 -7.28
N MET A 125 9.03 -10.83 -6.99
CA MET A 125 9.89 -9.66 -6.83
C MET A 125 10.87 -9.80 -5.67
N ALA A 126 10.46 -10.50 -4.59
CA ALA A 126 11.28 -10.77 -3.41
C ALA A 126 12.16 -12.02 -3.54
N THR A 127 12.14 -12.71 -4.71
CA THR A 127 12.83 -13.99 -4.97
C THR A 127 12.46 -15.11 -3.98
N LEU A 128 11.19 -15.11 -3.54
CA LEU A 128 10.63 -16.12 -2.65
C LEU A 128 10.03 -17.30 -3.44
N ASN A 129 9.85 -18.44 -2.76
CA ASN A 129 9.24 -19.61 -3.34
C ASN A 129 7.72 -19.48 -3.43
N ILE A 130 7.17 -19.35 -4.64
CA ILE A 130 5.73 -19.20 -4.90
C ILE A 130 4.97 -20.49 -4.56
N ALA A 131 5.59 -21.66 -4.76
CA ALA A 131 4.99 -22.95 -4.51
C ALA A 131 4.77 -23.24 -3.01
N GLU A 132 5.63 -22.69 -2.15
CA GLU A 132 5.49 -22.86 -0.70
C GLU A 132 4.58 -21.77 -0.13
N ARG A 133 3.43 -22.19 0.40
CA ARG A 133 2.39 -21.30 0.98
C ARG A 133 2.10 -21.59 2.44
N ARG A 134 2.73 -22.63 3.01
CA ARG A 134 2.47 -23.11 4.36
C ARG A 134 3.50 -22.67 5.37
N LEU A 135 4.64 -22.17 4.91
CA LEU A 135 5.73 -21.71 5.75
C LEU A 135 5.98 -20.23 5.57
N PRO A 136 6.28 -19.49 6.63
CA PRO A 136 6.71 -18.10 6.53
C PRO A 136 7.97 -17.97 5.68
N GLN A 137 8.07 -16.89 4.93
CA GLN A 137 9.25 -16.58 4.13
C GLN A 137 9.60 -15.10 4.26
N ASP A 138 10.91 -14.81 4.25
CA ASP A 138 11.45 -13.46 4.27
C ASP A 138 12.30 -13.20 3.04
N GLY A 139 12.17 -12.00 2.47
CA GLY A 139 12.89 -11.59 1.28
C GLY A 139 13.12 -10.09 1.20
N ARG A 140 13.70 -9.67 0.07
CA ARG A 140 13.96 -8.25 -0.19
C ARG A 140 13.64 -7.91 -1.64
N ILE A 141 13.09 -6.72 -1.84
CA ILE A 141 12.85 -6.16 -3.16
C ILE A 141 13.64 -4.86 -3.25
N LYS A 142 14.34 -4.67 -4.36
CA LYS A 142 14.93 -3.38 -4.71
C LYS A 142 14.17 -2.83 -5.91
N ILE A 143 13.62 -1.64 -5.76
CA ILE A 143 12.89 -0.96 -6.83
C ILE A 143 13.44 0.45 -7.03
N GLN A 144 13.34 0.93 -8.26
CA GLN A 144 13.52 2.34 -8.57
C GLN A 144 12.15 2.98 -8.78
N MET A 145 11.79 3.92 -7.91
CA MET A 145 10.55 4.68 -8.02
C MET A 145 10.83 6.15 -7.72
N GLN A 146 10.20 7.04 -8.50
CA GLN A 146 10.38 8.49 -8.35
C GLN A 146 11.85 8.94 -8.38
N GLY A 147 12.70 8.23 -9.13
CA GLY A 147 14.12 8.53 -9.24
C GLY A 147 14.98 8.07 -8.06
N LYS A 148 14.40 7.37 -7.08
CA LYS A 148 15.09 6.85 -5.88
C LYS A 148 15.16 5.34 -5.88
N GLU A 149 16.26 4.80 -5.34
CA GLU A 149 16.38 3.37 -5.04
C GLU A 149 15.80 3.10 -3.64
N ILE A 150 14.80 2.23 -3.58
CA ILE A 150 14.09 1.88 -2.34
C ILE A 150 14.31 0.40 -2.07
N ASP A 151 14.78 0.10 -0.85
CA ASP A 151 14.86 -1.25 -0.34
C ASP A 151 13.57 -1.60 0.41
N LEU A 152 12.93 -2.70 0.01
CA LEU A 152 11.73 -3.23 0.66
C LEU A 152 12.07 -4.56 1.32
N ARG A 153 11.74 -4.71 2.60
CA ARG A 153 11.80 -5.99 3.28
C ARG A 153 10.43 -6.62 3.28
N VAL A 154 10.33 -7.83 2.77
CA VAL A 154 9.09 -8.59 2.60
C VAL A 154 9.09 -9.75 3.57
N SER A 155 8.00 -9.93 4.32
CA SER A 155 7.73 -11.10 5.13
C SER A 155 6.36 -11.66 4.76
N THR A 156 6.29 -12.96 4.49
CA THR A 156 5.03 -13.67 4.22
C THR A 156 4.71 -14.61 5.37
N THR A 157 3.43 -14.70 5.73
CA THR A 157 2.96 -15.56 6.81
C THR A 157 1.67 -16.26 6.38
N PRO A 158 1.59 -17.60 6.46
CA PRO A 158 0.36 -18.33 6.18
C PRO A 158 -0.77 -17.91 7.11
N THR A 159 -1.96 -17.73 6.55
CA THR A 159 -3.20 -17.46 7.30
C THR A 159 -4.33 -18.35 6.79
N MET A 160 -5.50 -18.26 7.42
CA MET A 160 -6.67 -19.07 7.06
C MET A 160 -7.13 -18.82 5.62
N TYR A 161 -7.00 -17.60 5.12
CA TYR A 161 -7.50 -17.19 3.80
C TYR A 161 -6.39 -16.96 2.76
N GLY A 162 -5.19 -17.46 3.01
CA GLY A 162 -4.03 -17.32 2.14
C GLY A 162 -2.80 -16.79 2.89
N GLU A 163 -1.81 -16.27 2.16
CA GLU A 163 -0.63 -15.68 2.78
C GLU A 163 -0.82 -14.19 3.05
N SER A 164 -0.66 -13.78 4.29
CA SER A 164 -0.51 -12.36 4.64
C SER A 164 0.91 -11.91 4.30
N VAL A 165 1.06 -10.71 3.76
CA VAL A 165 2.36 -10.14 3.41
C VAL A 165 2.52 -8.79 4.09
N VAL A 166 3.66 -8.60 4.73
CA VAL A 166 4.08 -7.30 5.28
C VAL A 166 5.33 -6.84 4.56
N ILE A 167 5.29 -5.63 4.05
CA ILE A 167 6.41 -5.00 3.35
C ILE A 167 6.83 -3.76 4.13
N ARG A 168 8.06 -3.74 4.63
CA ARG A 168 8.67 -2.57 5.25
C ARG A 168 9.45 -1.77 4.23
N LEU A 169 9.18 -0.48 4.16
CA LEU A 169 9.89 0.46 3.30
C LEU A 169 11.12 0.99 4.05
N LEU A 170 12.29 0.86 3.42
CA LEU A 170 13.55 1.38 3.93
C LEU A 170 14.05 2.47 2.97
N ASP A 171 13.64 3.69 3.24
CA ASP A 171 14.19 4.86 2.53
C ASP A 171 15.55 5.22 3.12
N LYS A 172 16.61 4.90 2.37
CA LYS A 172 17.99 5.16 2.80
C LYS A 172 18.40 6.62 2.66
N GLU A 173 17.72 7.38 1.80
CA GLU A 173 18.13 8.75 1.49
C GLU A 173 17.63 9.78 2.50
N ASN A 174 16.56 9.48 3.22
CA ASN A 174 15.96 10.41 4.18
C ASN A 174 16.51 10.29 5.61
N ILE A 175 17.50 9.44 5.85
CA ILE A 175 18.16 9.38 7.16
C ILE A 175 19.23 10.47 7.21
N VAL A 176 18.82 11.69 7.49
CA VAL A 176 19.73 12.78 7.82
C VAL A 176 20.16 12.58 9.27
N PHE A 177 21.31 11.94 9.45
CA PHE A 177 21.93 11.81 10.77
C PHE A 177 22.60 13.14 11.16
N ASN A 178 21.83 14.09 11.66
CA ASN A 178 22.38 15.24 12.35
C ASN A 178 21.59 15.49 13.64
N PHE A 179 22.26 16.05 14.63
CA PHE A 179 21.66 16.28 15.94
C PHE A 179 20.49 17.27 15.88
N ALA A 180 20.55 18.27 15.00
CA ALA A 180 19.48 19.22 14.80
C ALA A 180 18.19 18.57 14.29
N SER A 181 18.27 17.58 13.37
CA SER A 181 17.10 16.83 12.88
C SER A 181 16.49 15.92 13.95
N LEU A 182 17.26 15.53 14.95
CA LEU A 182 16.81 14.77 16.12
C LEU A 182 16.25 15.67 17.24
N GLY A 183 16.23 17.00 17.03
CA GLY A 183 15.73 17.97 18.00
C GLY A 183 16.70 18.31 19.13
N PHE A 184 18.00 18.02 18.96
CA PHE A 184 19.01 18.45 19.91
C PHE A 184 19.23 19.96 19.82
N GLU A 185 19.29 20.63 20.98
CA GLU A 185 19.75 22.01 21.08
C GLU A 185 21.26 22.04 20.88
N GLN A 186 21.77 23.14 20.30
CA GLN A 186 23.21 23.30 19.99
C GLN A 186 24.12 23.05 21.21
N ALA A 187 23.70 23.50 22.39
CA ALA A 187 24.44 23.28 23.63
C ALA A 187 24.63 21.81 24.01
N ASN A 188 23.65 20.96 23.65
CA ASN A 188 23.71 19.52 23.87
C ASN A 188 24.55 18.82 22.79
N GLU A 189 24.49 19.32 21.54
CA GLU A 189 25.28 18.82 20.42
C GLU A 189 26.78 19.02 20.71
N ASP A 190 27.17 20.21 21.20
CA ASP A 190 28.56 20.54 21.54
C ASP A 190 29.15 19.59 22.61
N LEU A 191 28.29 19.14 23.57
CA LEU A 191 28.70 18.16 24.60
C LEU A 191 28.88 16.75 24.07
N PHE A 192 28.26 16.39 22.92
CA PHE A 192 28.37 15.04 22.33
C PHE A 192 29.58 14.92 21.39
N ILE A 193 30.09 16.06 20.87
CA ILE A 193 31.18 16.09 19.90
C ILE A 193 32.55 16.21 20.57
N GLU A 194 32.61 16.62 21.87
CA GLU A 194 33.83 16.58 22.70
C GLU A 194 34.20 15.14 23.09
#